data_bb6a6ac1a47ed026180b484b1ada6b94
#
_entry.id   bb6a6ac1a47ed026180b484b1ada6b94
#
_cell.length_a   1.000
_cell.length_b   1.000
_cell.length_c   1.000
_cell.angle_alpha   90.00
_cell.angle_beta   90.00
_cell.angle_gamma   90.00
#
_symmetry.space_group_name_H-M   'P 1'
#
loop_
_entity.id
_entity.type
_entity.pdbx_description
1 polymer ?
#
loop_
_entity_poly.entity_id
_entity_poly.type
_entity_poly.pdbx_seq_one_letter_code
_entity_poly.pdbx_strand_id
1 'polypeptide(L)'
;DRLRSRGLGDVYKRQAADIQTADMLNLPVPEAEYINEVLKPSEEQKEMVEAFSERAEQVRGGAVDPRVDNMLKITNDGRKCALDQRLLNDMLPDAGESKVNACVENAFQVWEDGKDTQATQLIFCDLSTPKNDGTFNVYDDVRNKLVERGIPKEEIAFIHEYNTEVRKAELFAKVRAGQVRILMGSTPKLGAGTNVQDRLLALHHLDCPWKPSDLEQQEGRILRQGNQNDKVKIFRYVTENTFDSYMWQILENKQKFISQIMTSKSPVRACEDVDDTALSYAEIKALATGNEYIKEKMDLDVQVSKLKLLKANHTSQIYRLESDIAKRYPVQIAALKEKIAGMRVDADVVKGIDLQDNDHFAMTVGGKLYTDKKEAGVALLSAASGLKSVKSAGQIGEYHGFALSSEYNFLSNTYTMTIKGKCSYKIEFGKDTLGNIQRIHNALSAIGKKLEDTEQNLETVQQQLKTAQEEVQKPFPKEAELSEKMERLAELNAMLNMDEKGGENLLADEGIGENPEVNMPEERQDRIADSVHKTSILERLKEQKQQEQTRETQQKPKKKHEQEL
;
A
#
# COMPACT_ATOMS: atom_id res chain seq x y z
N ASP A 1 6.61 22.33 0.07
CA ASP A 1 6.24 21.68 1.35
C ASP A 1 5.27 20.50 1.21
N ARG A 2 4.38 20.47 0.20
CA ARG A 2 3.49 19.33 -0.07
C ARG A 2 4.21 18.05 -0.53
N LEU A 3 5.38 18.17 -1.16
CA LEU A 3 6.18 17.04 -1.63
C LEU A 3 7.01 16.38 -0.51
N ARG A 4 7.34 17.12 0.56
CA ARG A 4 8.03 16.57 1.74
C ARG A 4 7.14 15.70 2.62
N SER A 5 5.83 16.00 2.72
CA SER A 5 4.91 15.28 3.60
C SER A 5 4.55 13.88 3.08
N ARG A 6 4.55 13.65 1.74
CA ARG A 6 4.21 12.34 1.15
C ARG A 6 5.34 11.31 1.27
N GLY A 7 6.60 11.74 1.13
CA GLY A 7 7.74 10.83 1.34
C GLY A 7 7.98 10.45 2.82
N LEU A 8 7.61 11.33 3.75
CA LEU A 8 7.62 11.02 5.17
C LEU A 8 6.53 9.99 5.55
N GLY A 9 5.39 9.98 4.88
CA GLY A 9 4.31 9.02 5.14
C GLY A 9 4.74 7.56 4.95
N ASP A 10 5.51 7.24 3.91
CA ASP A 10 5.99 5.88 3.65
C ASP A 10 7.12 5.47 4.61
N VAL A 11 7.99 6.41 4.98
CA VAL A 11 9.03 6.19 6.00
C VAL A 11 8.38 5.98 7.38
N TYR A 12 7.35 6.77 7.72
CA TYR A 12 6.60 6.60 8.98
C TYR A 12 5.80 5.29 9.02
N LYS A 13 5.17 4.87 7.93
CA LYS A 13 4.46 3.58 7.87
C LYS A 13 5.40 2.40 8.14
N ARG A 14 6.62 2.41 7.58
CA ARG A 14 7.64 1.38 7.84
C ARG A 14 8.22 1.44 9.25
N GLN A 15 8.20 2.59 9.90
CA GLN A 15 8.61 2.72 11.31
C GLN A 15 7.51 2.31 12.28
N ALA A 16 6.24 2.32 11.85
CA ALA A 16 5.08 2.03 12.67
C ALA A 16 4.45 0.65 12.39
N ALA A 17 4.76 0.01 11.25
CA ALA A 17 4.20 -1.29 10.86
C ALA A 17 5.28 -2.17 10.22
N ASP A 18 5.46 -3.36 10.76
CA ASP A 18 6.20 -4.46 10.12
C ASP A 18 5.22 -5.22 9.23
N ILE A 19 5.41 -5.12 7.91
CA ILE A 19 4.52 -5.76 6.92
C ILE A 19 5.19 -7.06 6.49
N GLN A 20 4.61 -8.18 6.89
CA GLN A 20 5.03 -9.51 6.47
C GLN A 20 3.91 -10.11 5.61
N THR A 21 4.24 -10.47 4.38
CA THR A 21 3.32 -11.19 3.50
C THR A 21 3.32 -12.68 3.83
N ALA A 22 2.26 -13.40 3.44
CA ALA A 22 2.14 -14.84 3.67
C ALA A 22 3.35 -15.62 3.13
N ASP A 23 3.90 -15.20 1.98
CA ASP A 23 5.09 -15.80 1.36
C ASP A 23 6.36 -15.64 2.22
N MET A 24 6.45 -14.57 3.02
CA MET A 24 7.59 -14.32 3.91
C MET A 24 7.51 -15.15 5.20
N LEU A 25 6.29 -15.51 5.60
CA LEU A 25 6.03 -16.20 6.87
C LEU A 25 6.18 -17.72 6.79
N ASN A 26 6.25 -18.31 5.58
CA ASN A 26 6.32 -19.76 5.37
C ASN A 26 5.33 -20.55 6.24
N LEU A 27 4.08 -20.07 6.31
CA LEU A 27 3.05 -20.68 7.13
C LEU A 27 2.65 -22.04 6.53
N PRO A 28 2.39 -23.07 7.34
CA PRO A 28 1.86 -24.35 6.87
C PRO A 28 0.38 -24.19 6.48
N VAL A 29 0.15 -23.74 5.24
CA VAL A 29 -1.16 -23.60 4.62
C VAL A 29 -1.24 -24.51 3.39
N PRO A 30 -2.45 -24.95 2.98
CA PRO A 30 -2.60 -25.78 1.78
C PRO A 30 -2.12 -25.06 0.51
N GLU A 31 -1.67 -25.86 -0.47
CA GLU A 31 -1.41 -25.39 -1.83
C GLU A 31 -2.73 -25.16 -2.56
N ALA A 32 -2.93 -23.97 -3.14
CA ALA A 32 -4.15 -23.64 -3.88
C ALA A 32 -4.04 -24.00 -5.35
N GLU A 33 -5.01 -24.77 -5.84
CA GLU A 33 -5.27 -24.99 -7.25
C GLU A 33 -6.40 -24.06 -7.71
N TYR A 34 -6.08 -23.07 -8.55
CA TYR A 34 -7.06 -22.13 -9.09
C TYR A 34 -7.67 -22.67 -10.38
N ILE A 35 -9.00 -22.81 -10.39
CA ILE A 35 -9.78 -23.32 -11.52
C ILE A 35 -10.72 -22.22 -11.98
N ASN A 36 -10.47 -21.70 -13.19
CA ASN A 36 -11.32 -20.69 -13.80
C ASN A 36 -12.33 -21.37 -14.74
N GLU A 37 -13.59 -21.39 -14.35
CA GLU A 37 -14.70 -21.91 -15.14
C GLU A 37 -15.28 -20.78 -15.99
N VAL A 38 -14.94 -20.82 -17.27
CA VAL A 38 -15.35 -19.79 -18.24
C VAL A 38 -16.54 -20.32 -19.05
N LEU A 39 -17.67 -19.64 -18.95
CA LEU A 39 -18.95 -20.09 -19.51
C LEU A 39 -19.46 -19.08 -20.55
N LYS A 40 -20.17 -19.58 -21.55
CA LYS A 40 -20.76 -18.72 -22.56
C LYS A 40 -22.07 -18.11 -22.06
N PRO A 41 -22.35 -16.84 -22.40
CA PRO A 41 -23.64 -16.24 -22.05
C PRO A 41 -24.78 -16.88 -22.86
N SER A 42 -25.97 -16.97 -22.25
CA SER A 42 -27.20 -17.31 -22.97
C SER A 42 -27.57 -16.20 -23.97
N GLU A 43 -28.51 -16.49 -24.90
CA GLU A 43 -29.00 -15.46 -25.83
C GLU A 43 -29.71 -14.32 -25.06
N GLU A 44 -30.48 -14.66 -24.02
CA GLU A 44 -31.15 -13.69 -23.17
C GLU A 44 -30.14 -12.80 -22.41
N GLN A 45 -29.01 -13.37 -21.96
CA GLN A 45 -27.96 -12.57 -21.32
C GLN A 45 -27.31 -11.61 -22.32
N LYS A 46 -27.11 -12.01 -23.57
CA LYS A 46 -26.55 -11.13 -24.61
C LYS A 46 -27.50 -9.95 -24.90
N GLU A 47 -28.80 -10.23 -25.10
CA GLU A 47 -29.80 -9.20 -25.30
C GLU A 47 -29.87 -8.21 -24.13
N MET A 48 -29.76 -8.70 -22.89
CA MET A 48 -29.71 -7.84 -21.71
C MET A 48 -28.46 -6.95 -21.68
N VAL A 49 -27.28 -7.48 -22.07
CA VAL A 49 -26.04 -6.70 -22.11
C VAL A 49 -26.15 -5.58 -23.16
N GLU A 50 -26.77 -5.83 -24.32
CA GLU A 50 -27.06 -4.82 -25.32
C GLU A 50 -28.04 -3.75 -24.76
N ALA A 51 -29.11 -4.17 -24.08
CA ALA A 51 -30.05 -3.24 -23.43
C ALA A 51 -29.40 -2.37 -22.35
N PHE A 52 -28.38 -2.89 -21.64
CA PHE A 52 -27.60 -2.08 -20.68
C PHE A 52 -26.78 -1.00 -21.38
N SER A 53 -26.29 -1.25 -22.59
CA SER A 53 -25.62 -0.22 -23.41
C SER A 53 -26.57 0.92 -23.79
N GLU A 54 -27.78 0.59 -24.23
CA GLU A 54 -28.80 1.60 -24.54
C GLU A 54 -29.19 2.43 -23.30
N ARG A 55 -29.39 1.78 -22.15
CA ARG A 55 -29.65 2.46 -20.87
C ARG A 55 -28.52 3.40 -20.49
N ALA A 56 -27.26 2.95 -20.63
CA ALA A 56 -26.10 3.76 -20.34
C ALA A 56 -26.01 5.01 -21.24
N GLU A 57 -26.40 4.90 -22.51
CA GLU A 57 -26.47 6.02 -23.44
C GLU A 57 -27.54 7.04 -23.02
N GLN A 58 -28.72 6.59 -22.62
CA GLN A 58 -29.79 7.45 -22.10
C GLN A 58 -29.37 8.20 -20.83
N VAL A 59 -28.68 7.52 -19.89
CA VAL A 59 -28.14 8.14 -18.68
C VAL A 59 -27.08 9.19 -19.03
N ARG A 60 -26.18 8.89 -19.97
CA ARG A 60 -25.14 9.81 -20.44
C ARG A 60 -25.76 11.04 -21.12
N GLY A 61 -26.79 10.84 -21.95
CA GLY A 61 -27.51 11.91 -22.66
C GLY A 61 -28.38 12.77 -21.74
N GLY A 62 -28.49 12.44 -20.45
CA GLY A 62 -29.34 13.16 -19.50
C GLY A 62 -30.84 12.98 -19.74
N ALA A 63 -31.23 11.96 -20.52
CA ALA A 63 -32.62 11.67 -20.86
C ALA A 63 -33.42 11.04 -19.71
N VAL A 64 -32.72 10.51 -18.68
CA VAL A 64 -33.33 9.82 -17.54
C VAL A 64 -32.92 10.48 -16.23
N ASP A 65 -33.84 10.60 -15.27
CA ASP A 65 -33.54 11.09 -13.92
C ASP A 65 -32.55 10.13 -13.23
N PRO A 66 -31.41 10.60 -12.71
CA PRO A 66 -30.44 9.78 -11.99
C PRO A 66 -30.99 8.98 -10.80
N ARG A 67 -32.17 9.37 -10.28
CA ARG A 67 -32.91 8.64 -9.24
C ARG A 67 -33.64 7.41 -9.77
N VAL A 68 -33.99 7.42 -11.06
CA VAL A 68 -34.68 6.30 -11.72
C VAL A 68 -33.66 5.31 -12.25
N ASP A 69 -32.66 5.81 -13.01
CA ASP A 69 -31.56 4.98 -13.51
C ASP A 69 -30.23 5.75 -13.51
N ASN A 70 -29.11 5.02 -13.30
CA ASN A 70 -27.78 5.58 -13.24
C ASN A 70 -26.74 4.48 -13.50
N MET A 71 -25.48 4.86 -13.76
CA MET A 71 -24.41 3.93 -14.10
C MET A 71 -24.19 2.87 -13.01
N LEU A 72 -24.35 3.21 -11.72
CA LEU A 72 -24.20 2.24 -10.61
C LEU A 72 -25.33 1.18 -10.65
N LYS A 73 -26.57 1.59 -10.94
CA LYS A 73 -27.69 0.67 -11.06
C LYS A 73 -27.51 -0.25 -12.27
N ILE A 74 -27.11 0.29 -13.42
CA ILE A 74 -26.82 -0.49 -14.64
C ILE A 74 -25.71 -1.50 -14.37
N THR A 75 -24.62 -1.07 -13.70
CA THR A 75 -23.51 -1.97 -13.32
C THR A 75 -23.99 -3.10 -12.39
N ASN A 76 -24.86 -2.79 -11.43
CA ASN A 76 -25.39 -3.78 -10.49
C ASN A 76 -26.35 -4.76 -11.19
N ASP A 77 -27.17 -4.27 -12.11
CA ASP A 77 -28.04 -5.10 -12.94
C ASP A 77 -27.21 -6.00 -13.88
N GLY A 78 -26.16 -5.46 -14.49
CA GLY A 78 -25.22 -6.23 -15.31
C GLY A 78 -24.52 -7.36 -14.54
N ARG A 79 -24.12 -7.11 -13.29
CA ARG A 79 -23.56 -8.15 -12.40
C ARG A 79 -24.58 -9.23 -12.06
N LYS A 80 -25.84 -8.86 -11.82
CA LYS A 80 -26.93 -9.83 -11.59
C LYS A 80 -27.20 -10.66 -12.83
N CYS A 81 -27.27 -10.01 -14.01
CA CYS A 81 -27.40 -10.68 -15.29
C CYS A 81 -26.27 -11.72 -15.51
N ALA A 82 -25.03 -11.34 -15.22
CA ALA A 82 -23.88 -12.22 -15.33
C ALA A 82 -23.91 -13.38 -14.33
N LEU A 83 -24.51 -13.20 -13.14
CA LEU A 83 -24.69 -14.26 -12.17
C LEU A 83 -25.81 -15.22 -12.61
N ASP A 84 -27.00 -14.70 -12.83
CA ASP A 84 -28.16 -15.45 -13.31
C ASP A 84 -29.21 -14.47 -13.88
N GLN A 85 -29.65 -14.70 -15.11
CA GLN A 85 -30.65 -13.88 -15.79
C GLN A 85 -31.98 -13.75 -15.04
N ARG A 86 -32.36 -14.80 -14.28
CA ARG A 86 -33.57 -14.85 -13.45
C ARG A 86 -33.57 -13.85 -12.28
N LEU A 87 -32.42 -13.30 -11.91
CA LEU A 87 -32.32 -12.23 -10.90
C LEU A 87 -32.86 -10.88 -11.38
N LEU A 88 -32.97 -10.70 -12.71
CA LEU A 88 -33.58 -9.52 -13.34
C LEU A 88 -35.00 -9.76 -13.78
N ASN A 89 -35.29 -10.96 -14.24
CA ASN A 89 -36.61 -11.39 -14.67
C ASN A 89 -36.79 -12.87 -14.34
N ASP A 90 -37.54 -13.16 -13.31
CA ASP A 90 -37.79 -14.53 -12.81
C ASP A 90 -38.65 -15.40 -13.74
N MET A 91 -39.24 -14.80 -14.78
CA MET A 91 -39.97 -15.51 -15.85
C MET A 91 -39.03 -16.16 -16.87
N LEU A 92 -37.74 -15.84 -16.88
CA LEU A 92 -36.78 -16.41 -17.80
C LEU A 92 -36.43 -17.86 -17.43
N PRO A 93 -36.09 -18.70 -18.43
CA PRO A 93 -35.70 -20.08 -18.16
C PRO A 93 -34.35 -20.16 -17.44
N ASP A 94 -34.11 -21.29 -16.79
CA ASP A 94 -32.78 -21.63 -16.31
C ASP A 94 -31.85 -21.90 -17.50
N ALA A 95 -30.76 -21.17 -17.60
CA ALA A 95 -29.78 -21.38 -18.66
C ALA A 95 -28.94 -22.64 -18.33
N GLY A 96 -29.02 -23.65 -19.17
CA GLY A 96 -28.39 -24.96 -18.93
C GLY A 96 -26.87 -24.87 -18.67
N GLU A 97 -26.16 -24.03 -19.41
CA GLU A 97 -24.71 -23.79 -19.28
C GLU A 97 -24.41 -22.55 -18.41
N SER A 98 -25.24 -22.25 -17.40
CA SER A 98 -24.99 -21.14 -16.50
C SER A 98 -23.88 -21.42 -15.49
N LYS A 99 -23.24 -20.36 -14.97
CA LYS A 99 -22.24 -20.49 -13.91
C LYS A 99 -22.81 -21.06 -12.60
N VAL A 100 -24.11 -20.87 -12.35
CA VAL A 100 -24.82 -21.50 -11.24
C VAL A 100 -24.86 -23.01 -11.41
N ASN A 101 -25.19 -23.50 -12.61
CA ASN A 101 -25.22 -24.92 -12.92
C ASN A 101 -23.82 -25.55 -12.91
N ALA A 102 -22.80 -24.86 -13.41
CA ALA A 102 -21.40 -25.30 -13.31
C ALA A 102 -20.93 -25.37 -11.84
N CYS A 103 -21.33 -24.40 -11.00
CA CYS A 103 -21.04 -24.44 -9.58
C CYS A 103 -21.69 -25.65 -8.90
N VAL A 104 -22.94 -25.95 -9.23
CA VAL A 104 -23.66 -27.13 -8.72
C VAL A 104 -22.94 -28.42 -9.12
N GLU A 105 -22.48 -28.52 -10.37
CA GLU A 105 -21.73 -29.69 -10.87
C GLU A 105 -20.42 -29.90 -10.12
N ASN A 106 -19.60 -28.82 -10.05
CA ASN A 106 -18.32 -28.87 -9.35
C ASN A 106 -18.49 -29.14 -7.85
N ALA A 107 -19.50 -28.52 -7.22
CA ALA A 107 -19.79 -28.73 -5.82
C ALA A 107 -20.26 -30.17 -5.53
N PHE A 108 -21.05 -30.77 -6.43
CA PHE A 108 -21.44 -32.15 -6.33
C PHE A 108 -20.23 -33.10 -6.50
N GLN A 109 -19.38 -32.87 -7.50
CA GLN A 109 -18.18 -33.67 -7.70
C GLN A 109 -17.22 -33.61 -6.51
N VAL A 110 -16.96 -32.43 -5.96
CA VAL A 110 -16.13 -32.27 -4.74
C VAL A 110 -16.77 -32.97 -3.54
N TRP A 111 -18.10 -32.93 -3.43
CA TRP A 111 -18.82 -33.61 -2.37
C TRP A 111 -18.67 -35.15 -2.51
N GLU A 112 -18.76 -35.68 -3.71
CA GLU A 112 -18.60 -37.10 -3.98
C GLU A 112 -17.14 -37.56 -3.73
N ASP A 113 -16.16 -36.86 -4.30
CA ASP A 113 -14.73 -37.17 -4.15
C ASP A 113 -14.28 -37.10 -2.68
N GLY A 114 -14.84 -36.15 -1.92
CA GLY A 114 -14.52 -35.92 -0.51
C GLY A 114 -15.38 -36.76 0.48
N LYS A 115 -16.07 -37.80 0.04
CA LYS A 115 -17.01 -38.57 0.88
C LYS A 115 -16.32 -39.25 2.06
N ASP A 116 -15.20 -39.90 1.82
CA ASP A 116 -14.47 -40.67 2.83
C ASP A 116 -13.86 -39.79 3.92
N THR A 117 -13.46 -38.56 3.57
CA THR A 117 -12.87 -37.58 4.50
C THR A 117 -13.90 -36.64 5.08
N GLN A 118 -15.16 -36.73 4.66
CA GLN A 118 -16.20 -35.75 4.97
C GLN A 118 -15.75 -34.32 4.66
N ALA A 119 -15.09 -34.15 3.50
CA ALA A 119 -14.57 -32.87 3.05
C ALA A 119 -15.69 -31.84 2.93
N THR A 120 -15.37 -30.60 3.27
CA THR A 120 -16.30 -29.48 3.26
C THR A 120 -15.94 -28.45 2.22
N GLN A 121 -16.88 -27.60 1.84
CA GLN A 121 -16.68 -26.57 0.84
C GLN A 121 -17.47 -25.32 1.17
N LEU A 122 -16.95 -24.16 0.71
CA LEU A 122 -17.59 -22.84 0.85
C LEU A 122 -18.02 -22.34 -0.53
N ILE A 123 -19.24 -21.80 -0.60
CA ILE A 123 -19.74 -21.09 -1.79
C ILE A 123 -20.02 -19.64 -1.39
N PHE A 124 -19.30 -18.69 -2.01
CA PHE A 124 -19.51 -17.27 -1.82
C PHE A 124 -20.42 -16.72 -2.93
N CYS A 125 -21.49 -16.01 -2.50
CA CYS A 125 -22.39 -15.29 -3.39
C CYS A 125 -22.95 -14.08 -2.66
N ASP A 126 -22.62 -12.88 -3.14
CA ASP A 126 -23.00 -11.60 -2.54
C ASP A 126 -24.25 -10.99 -3.18
N LEU A 127 -24.50 -11.24 -4.47
CA LEU A 127 -25.53 -10.56 -5.24
C LEU A 127 -26.96 -11.10 -5.03
N SER A 128 -27.11 -12.31 -4.53
CA SER A 128 -28.41 -12.99 -4.43
C SER A 128 -28.64 -13.59 -3.04
N THR A 129 -28.51 -12.79 -1.98
CA THR A 129 -28.76 -13.28 -0.60
C THR A 129 -30.25 -13.56 -0.38
N PRO A 130 -30.61 -14.64 0.37
CA PRO A 130 -32.01 -15.00 0.62
C PRO A 130 -32.76 -13.91 1.37
N LYS A 131 -33.95 -13.50 0.86
CA LYS A 131 -34.81 -12.48 1.46
C LYS A 131 -36.03 -13.03 2.17
N ASN A 132 -36.38 -14.30 1.96
CA ASN A 132 -37.58 -14.96 2.46
C ASN A 132 -38.90 -14.30 2.00
N ASP A 133 -38.90 -13.62 0.85
CA ASP A 133 -40.07 -12.95 0.26
C ASP A 133 -40.69 -13.73 -0.91
N GLY A 134 -40.21 -14.95 -1.15
CA GLY A 134 -40.65 -15.81 -2.24
C GLY A 134 -40.11 -15.47 -3.62
N THR A 135 -39.23 -14.44 -3.72
CA THR A 135 -38.56 -14.12 -4.97
C THR A 135 -37.45 -15.11 -5.27
N PHE A 136 -37.15 -15.32 -6.55
CA PHE A 136 -36.03 -16.15 -6.98
C PHE A 136 -34.71 -15.69 -6.33
N ASN A 137 -33.95 -16.64 -5.81
CA ASN A 137 -32.61 -16.41 -5.32
C ASN A 137 -31.71 -17.61 -5.64
N VAL A 138 -30.44 -17.35 -5.89
CA VAL A 138 -29.45 -18.36 -6.27
C VAL A 138 -29.16 -19.35 -5.14
N TYR A 139 -29.29 -18.95 -3.87
CA TYR A 139 -29.05 -19.85 -2.73
C TYR A 139 -30.02 -21.03 -2.71
N ASP A 140 -31.30 -20.74 -2.84
CA ASP A 140 -32.34 -21.80 -2.87
C ASP A 140 -32.23 -22.64 -4.15
N ASP A 141 -31.92 -22.02 -5.30
CA ASP A 141 -31.72 -22.72 -6.57
C ASP A 141 -30.56 -23.73 -6.48
N VAL A 142 -29.39 -23.30 -5.96
CA VAL A 142 -28.22 -24.17 -5.74
C VAL A 142 -28.57 -25.30 -4.78
N ARG A 143 -29.23 -24.99 -3.63
CA ARG A 143 -29.63 -26.01 -2.66
C ARG A 143 -30.55 -27.06 -3.29
N ASN A 144 -31.58 -26.62 -4.02
CA ASN A 144 -32.56 -27.51 -4.64
C ASN A 144 -31.87 -28.42 -5.67
N LYS A 145 -31.04 -27.87 -6.53
CA LYS A 145 -30.30 -28.66 -7.55
C LYS A 145 -29.32 -29.66 -6.93
N LEU A 146 -28.65 -29.30 -5.82
CA LEU A 146 -27.76 -30.23 -5.11
C LEU A 146 -28.55 -31.35 -4.42
N VAL A 147 -29.72 -31.04 -3.86
CA VAL A 147 -30.63 -32.03 -3.24
C VAL A 147 -31.19 -32.97 -4.31
N GLU A 148 -31.59 -32.46 -5.48
CA GLU A 148 -32.03 -33.27 -6.63
C GLU A 148 -30.95 -34.25 -7.12
N ARG A 149 -29.65 -33.87 -6.97
CA ARG A 149 -28.52 -34.75 -7.26
C ARG A 149 -28.22 -35.78 -6.17
N GLY A 150 -28.93 -35.72 -5.03
CA GLY A 150 -28.83 -36.70 -3.97
C GLY A 150 -28.01 -36.28 -2.75
N ILE A 151 -27.60 -35.00 -2.65
CA ILE A 151 -26.96 -34.48 -1.43
C ILE A 151 -28.03 -34.28 -0.36
N PRO A 152 -27.86 -34.85 0.86
CA PRO A 152 -28.81 -34.61 1.95
C PRO A 152 -28.95 -33.13 2.27
N LYS A 153 -30.19 -32.64 2.42
CA LYS A 153 -30.47 -31.23 2.72
C LYS A 153 -29.77 -30.74 3.99
N GLU A 154 -29.58 -31.62 4.95
CA GLU A 154 -28.94 -31.37 6.25
C GLU A 154 -27.43 -31.09 6.11
N GLU A 155 -26.81 -31.53 5.00
CA GLU A 155 -25.41 -31.28 4.70
C GLU A 155 -25.19 -29.93 4.01
N ILE A 156 -26.28 -29.20 3.65
CA ILE A 156 -26.23 -27.89 2.99
C ILE A 156 -26.78 -26.84 3.94
N ALA A 157 -26.01 -25.80 4.24
CA ALA A 157 -26.44 -24.72 5.12
C ALA A 157 -26.15 -23.33 4.52
N PHE A 158 -27.00 -22.37 4.86
CA PHE A 158 -26.79 -20.95 4.56
C PHE A 158 -26.46 -20.20 5.84
N ILE A 159 -25.37 -19.42 5.86
CA ILE A 159 -25.01 -18.61 7.02
C ILE A 159 -26.14 -17.64 7.42
N HIS A 160 -26.98 -17.23 6.46
CA HIS A 160 -28.08 -16.29 6.64
C HIS A 160 -29.21 -16.83 7.51
N GLU A 161 -29.31 -18.16 7.67
CA GLU A 161 -30.29 -18.82 8.56
C GLU A 161 -29.85 -18.79 10.04
N TYR A 162 -28.58 -18.39 10.32
CA TYR A 162 -27.97 -18.39 11.64
C TYR A 162 -27.65 -16.98 12.10
N ASN A 163 -28.63 -16.29 12.72
CA ASN A 163 -28.54 -14.86 13.03
C ASN A 163 -27.92 -14.53 14.40
N THR A 164 -27.64 -15.51 15.24
CA THR A 164 -27.01 -15.31 16.57
C THR A 164 -25.61 -15.92 16.59
N GLU A 165 -24.69 -15.33 17.36
CA GLU A 165 -23.33 -15.85 17.50
C GLU A 165 -23.29 -17.29 18.02
N VAL A 166 -24.22 -17.68 18.91
CA VAL A 166 -24.34 -19.04 19.43
C VAL A 166 -24.68 -20.01 18.29
N ARG A 167 -25.71 -19.69 17.49
CA ARG A 167 -26.11 -20.54 16.35
C ARG A 167 -25.03 -20.61 15.28
N LYS A 168 -24.30 -19.52 15.02
CA LYS A 168 -23.15 -19.53 14.10
C LYS A 168 -22.04 -20.45 14.62
N ALA A 169 -21.72 -20.38 15.92
CA ALA A 169 -20.71 -21.25 16.53
C ALA A 169 -21.09 -22.74 16.42
N GLU A 170 -22.38 -23.09 16.60
CA GLU A 170 -22.91 -24.44 16.41
C GLU A 170 -22.78 -24.88 14.92
N LEU A 171 -23.14 -24.00 13.97
CA LEU A 171 -22.99 -24.26 12.56
C LEU A 171 -21.52 -24.53 12.20
N PHE A 172 -20.60 -23.66 12.66
CA PHE A 172 -19.17 -23.83 12.38
C PHE A 172 -18.61 -25.12 13.00
N ALA A 173 -19.11 -25.54 14.17
CA ALA A 173 -18.76 -26.82 14.74
C ALA A 173 -19.23 -28.01 13.85
N LYS A 174 -20.45 -27.92 13.30
CA LYS A 174 -20.99 -28.94 12.36
C LYS A 174 -20.18 -28.98 11.06
N VAL A 175 -19.75 -27.83 10.53
CA VAL A 175 -18.88 -27.79 9.34
C VAL A 175 -17.53 -28.44 9.64
N ARG A 176 -16.86 -28.09 10.73
CA ARG A 176 -15.59 -28.72 11.13
C ARG A 176 -15.71 -30.23 11.35
N ALA A 177 -16.85 -30.66 11.85
CA ALA A 177 -17.14 -32.10 12.04
C ALA A 177 -17.50 -32.84 10.72
N GLY A 178 -17.68 -32.11 9.59
CA GLY A 178 -18.11 -32.69 8.32
C GLY A 178 -19.61 -33.05 8.28
N GLN A 179 -20.42 -32.61 9.23
CA GLN A 179 -21.87 -32.83 9.25
C GLN A 179 -22.60 -31.87 8.28
N VAL A 180 -22.08 -30.65 8.13
CA VAL A 180 -22.47 -29.71 7.07
C VAL A 180 -21.30 -29.64 6.10
N ARG A 181 -21.47 -30.16 4.91
CA ARG A 181 -20.41 -30.29 3.91
C ARG A 181 -20.38 -29.15 2.90
N ILE A 182 -21.52 -28.45 2.72
CA ILE A 182 -21.64 -27.29 1.85
C ILE A 182 -22.16 -26.12 2.66
N LEU A 183 -21.34 -25.09 2.83
CA LEU A 183 -21.73 -23.85 3.51
C LEU A 183 -21.73 -22.71 2.50
N MET A 184 -22.90 -22.08 2.31
CA MET A 184 -23.07 -20.97 1.40
C MET A 184 -23.30 -19.66 2.15
N GLY A 185 -22.67 -18.58 1.71
CA GLY A 185 -22.84 -17.27 2.34
C GLY A 185 -22.22 -16.11 1.58
N SER A 186 -22.52 -14.91 2.08
CA SER A 186 -21.97 -13.66 1.57
C SER A 186 -20.66 -13.28 2.26
N THR A 187 -19.84 -12.48 1.59
CA THR A 187 -18.58 -11.96 2.13
C THR A 187 -18.74 -11.31 3.51
N PRO A 188 -19.73 -10.42 3.76
CA PRO A 188 -19.90 -9.80 5.07
C PRO A 188 -20.22 -10.80 6.20
N LYS A 189 -20.86 -11.95 5.88
CA LYS A 189 -21.24 -12.94 6.89
C LYS A 189 -20.25 -14.08 7.06
N LEU A 190 -19.59 -14.53 5.99
CA LEU A 190 -18.58 -15.60 6.02
C LEU A 190 -17.13 -15.07 5.96
N GLY A 191 -16.92 -13.88 5.43
CA GLY A 191 -15.58 -13.31 5.21
C GLY A 191 -14.87 -12.89 6.51
N ALA A 192 -15.57 -12.68 7.62
CA ALA A 192 -14.99 -12.28 8.90
C ALA A 192 -15.35 -13.25 10.04
N GLY A 193 -14.39 -13.60 10.89
CA GLY A 193 -14.63 -14.38 12.12
C GLY A 193 -14.97 -15.87 11.93
N THR A 194 -15.03 -16.36 10.68
CA THR A 194 -15.39 -17.76 10.38
C THR A 194 -14.17 -18.67 10.56
N ASN A 195 -14.32 -19.71 11.37
CA ASN A 195 -13.28 -20.71 11.66
C ASN A 195 -13.80 -22.11 11.31
N VAL A 196 -13.67 -22.50 10.03
CA VAL A 196 -14.23 -23.73 9.48
C VAL A 196 -13.25 -24.49 8.57
N GLN A 197 -11.97 -24.11 8.61
CA GLN A 197 -10.96 -24.56 7.66
C GLN A 197 -10.57 -26.04 7.75
N ASP A 198 -10.85 -26.72 8.86
CA ASP A 198 -10.28 -28.04 9.19
C ASP A 198 -10.40 -29.06 8.05
N ARG A 199 -11.54 -29.12 7.38
CA ARG A 199 -11.85 -30.07 6.30
C ARG A 199 -12.15 -29.39 4.95
N LEU A 200 -11.86 -28.09 4.83
CA LEU A 200 -12.14 -27.35 3.59
C LEU A 200 -11.28 -27.85 2.43
N LEU A 201 -11.93 -28.44 1.44
CA LEU A 201 -11.31 -28.95 0.22
C LEU A 201 -11.52 -28.03 -0.97
N ALA A 202 -12.66 -27.31 -1.02
CA ALA A 202 -12.96 -26.37 -2.10
C ALA A 202 -13.60 -25.08 -1.63
N LEU A 203 -13.37 -24.03 -2.41
CA LEU A 203 -14.00 -22.73 -2.30
C LEU A 203 -14.49 -22.29 -3.68
N HIS A 204 -15.71 -21.78 -3.76
CA HIS A 204 -16.36 -21.35 -4.99
C HIS A 204 -16.69 -19.87 -4.93
N HIS A 205 -16.14 -19.07 -5.84
CA HIS A 205 -16.49 -17.67 -6.06
C HIS A 205 -17.56 -17.61 -7.16
N LEU A 206 -18.83 -17.57 -6.77
CA LEU A 206 -19.95 -17.57 -7.71
C LEU A 206 -20.18 -16.19 -8.34
N ASP A 207 -19.86 -15.13 -7.61
CA ASP A 207 -19.79 -13.77 -8.11
C ASP A 207 -18.46 -13.10 -7.76
N CYS A 208 -18.08 -12.09 -8.55
CA CYS A 208 -16.84 -11.35 -8.35
C CYS A 208 -17.03 -10.31 -7.24
N PRO A 209 -16.20 -10.31 -6.17
CA PRO A 209 -16.26 -9.26 -5.16
C PRO A 209 -15.78 -7.91 -5.70
N TRP A 210 -16.18 -6.81 -5.06
CA TRP A 210 -15.80 -5.45 -5.46
C TRP A 210 -14.34 -5.09 -5.13
N LYS A 211 -13.82 -5.65 -4.05
CA LYS A 211 -12.53 -5.26 -3.48
C LYS A 211 -11.58 -6.45 -3.42
N PRO A 212 -10.28 -6.23 -3.71
CA PRO A 212 -9.26 -7.24 -3.50
C PRO A 212 -9.21 -7.77 -2.07
N SER A 213 -9.46 -6.91 -1.06
CA SER A 213 -9.52 -7.31 0.34
C SER A 213 -10.63 -8.33 0.63
N ASP A 214 -11.75 -8.24 -0.08
CA ASP A 214 -12.86 -9.19 0.08
C ASP A 214 -12.48 -10.55 -0.50
N LEU A 215 -11.80 -10.56 -1.65
CA LEU A 215 -11.25 -11.79 -2.25
C LEU A 215 -10.24 -12.45 -1.31
N GLU A 216 -9.28 -11.68 -0.77
CA GLU A 216 -8.29 -12.18 0.19
C GLU A 216 -8.96 -12.71 1.47
N GLN A 217 -10.03 -12.06 1.95
CA GLN A 217 -10.80 -12.54 3.09
C GLN A 217 -11.51 -13.87 2.80
N GLN A 218 -12.10 -14.02 1.62
CA GLN A 218 -12.75 -15.25 1.19
C GLN A 218 -11.73 -16.38 1.07
N GLU A 219 -10.65 -16.19 0.31
CA GLU A 219 -9.59 -17.19 0.09
C GLU A 219 -8.84 -17.52 1.41
N GLY A 220 -8.67 -16.54 2.30
CA GLY A 220 -8.10 -16.74 3.64
C GLY A 220 -8.94 -17.62 4.57
N ARG A 221 -10.14 -18.08 4.17
CA ARG A 221 -10.90 -19.09 4.92
C ARG A 221 -10.41 -20.50 4.64
N ILE A 222 -9.93 -20.77 3.45
CA ILE A 222 -9.42 -22.07 3.03
C ILE A 222 -7.89 -22.15 3.10
N LEU A 223 -7.18 -21.08 2.70
CA LEU A 223 -5.72 -20.96 2.77
C LEU A 223 -5.28 -20.55 4.19
N ARG A 224 -5.51 -21.44 5.14
CA ARG A 224 -5.30 -21.15 6.56
C ARG A 224 -4.66 -22.32 7.28
N GLN A 225 -3.86 -22.02 8.30
CA GLN A 225 -3.31 -23.02 9.21
C GLN A 225 -4.42 -23.84 9.86
N GLY A 226 -4.19 -25.15 10.01
CA GLY A 226 -5.15 -26.08 10.58
C GLY A 226 -6.08 -26.73 9.55
N ASN A 227 -6.00 -26.38 8.28
CA ASN A 227 -6.61 -27.17 7.22
C ASN A 227 -5.85 -28.49 7.09
N GLN A 228 -6.59 -29.60 7.08
CA GLN A 228 -6.04 -30.97 7.03
C GLN A 228 -5.68 -31.43 5.61
N ASN A 229 -6.08 -30.66 4.59
CA ASN A 229 -5.78 -30.99 3.20
C ASN A 229 -4.47 -30.32 2.77
N ASP A 230 -3.60 -31.05 2.09
CA ASP A 230 -2.35 -30.50 1.53
C ASP A 230 -2.62 -29.61 0.31
N LYS A 231 -3.68 -29.93 -0.46
CA LYS A 231 -4.11 -29.19 -1.65
C LYS A 231 -5.59 -28.88 -1.57
N VAL A 232 -5.96 -27.70 -2.05
CA VAL A 232 -7.34 -27.23 -2.08
C VAL A 232 -7.67 -26.61 -3.42
N LYS A 233 -8.94 -26.69 -3.83
CA LYS A 233 -9.44 -26.15 -5.09
C LYS A 233 -10.15 -24.82 -4.87
N ILE A 234 -9.83 -23.80 -5.68
CA ILE A 234 -10.50 -22.50 -5.67
C ILE A 234 -11.11 -22.27 -7.05
N PHE A 235 -12.43 -22.37 -7.13
CA PHE A 235 -13.18 -22.19 -8.36
C PHE A 235 -13.61 -20.72 -8.51
N ARG A 236 -13.39 -20.16 -9.70
CA ARG A 236 -13.87 -18.83 -10.12
C ARG A 236 -14.76 -19.01 -11.35
N TYR A 237 -16.03 -18.65 -11.22
CA TYR A 237 -17.01 -18.78 -12.31
C TYR A 237 -17.15 -17.43 -13.02
N VAL A 238 -16.97 -17.45 -14.34
CA VAL A 238 -16.96 -16.26 -15.18
C VAL A 238 -17.85 -16.49 -16.40
N THR A 239 -18.81 -15.59 -16.64
CA THR A 239 -19.56 -15.58 -17.89
C THR A 239 -18.86 -14.65 -18.87
N GLU A 240 -18.43 -15.20 -20.03
CA GLU A 240 -17.73 -14.45 -21.09
C GLU A 240 -18.58 -13.28 -21.61
N ASN A 241 -17.90 -12.22 -22.05
CA ASN A 241 -18.55 -11.06 -22.68
C ASN A 241 -19.65 -10.42 -21.81
N THR A 242 -19.55 -10.54 -20.50
CA THR A 242 -20.44 -9.93 -19.53
C THR A 242 -19.64 -9.12 -18.51
N PHE A 243 -20.37 -8.49 -17.59
CA PHE A 243 -19.78 -7.72 -16.48
C PHE A 243 -18.84 -8.53 -15.60
N ASP A 244 -18.97 -9.86 -15.55
CA ASP A 244 -18.08 -10.73 -14.75
C ASP A 244 -16.63 -10.70 -15.26
N SER A 245 -16.44 -10.94 -16.55
CA SER A 245 -15.09 -11.00 -17.14
C SER A 245 -14.32 -9.70 -16.92
N TYR A 246 -15.03 -8.58 -17.03
CA TYR A 246 -14.48 -7.27 -16.79
C TYR A 246 -14.17 -7.01 -15.31
N MET A 247 -15.08 -7.37 -14.43
CA MET A 247 -14.90 -7.20 -12.98
C MET A 247 -13.71 -8.02 -12.45
N TRP A 248 -13.56 -9.26 -12.90
CA TRP A 248 -12.40 -10.08 -12.53
C TRP A 248 -11.07 -9.49 -13.02
N GLN A 249 -11.04 -8.92 -14.22
CA GLN A 249 -9.86 -8.24 -14.76
C GLN A 249 -9.50 -6.99 -13.93
N ILE A 250 -10.48 -6.15 -13.59
CA ILE A 250 -10.26 -4.99 -12.71
C ILE A 250 -9.73 -5.44 -11.35
N LEU A 251 -10.33 -6.48 -10.75
CA LEU A 251 -9.96 -6.97 -9.44
C LEU A 251 -8.51 -7.48 -9.43
N GLU A 252 -8.12 -8.24 -10.45
CA GLU A 252 -6.75 -8.73 -10.61
C GLU A 252 -5.74 -7.59 -10.76
N ASN A 253 -6.07 -6.58 -11.54
CA ASN A 253 -5.22 -5.40 -11.69
C ASN A 253 -5.08 -4.62 -10.38
N LYS A 254 -6.17 -4.42 -9.65
CA LYS A 254 -6.15 -3.80 -8.30
C LYS A 254 -5.28 -4.61 -7.33
N GLN A 255 -5.40 -5.93 -7.32
CA GLN A 255 -4.64 -6.82 -6.44
C GLN A 255 -3.13 -6.79 -6.75
N LYS A 256 -2.76 -6.86 -8.04
CA LYS A 256 -1.36 -6.72 -8.49
C LYS A 256 -0.77 -5.39 -8.04
N PHE A 257 -1.54 -4.31 -8.15
CA PHE A 257 -1.12 -2.98 -7.75
C PHE A 257 -0.92 -2.86 -6.24
N ILE A 258 -1.88 -3.32 -5.42
CA ILE A 258 -1.77 -3.33 -3.95
C ILE A 258 -0.56 -4.15 -3.50
N SER A 259 -0.35 -5.34 -4.07
CA SER A 259 0.80 -6.19 -3.78
C SER A 259 2.13 -5.48 -4.08
N GLN A 260 2.23 -4.73 -5.17
CA GLN A 260 3.43 -3.95 -5.52
C GLN A 260 3.71 -2.85 -4.50
N ILE A 261 2.68 -2.16 -4.00
CA ILE A 261 2.82 -1.12 -2.96
C ILE A 261 3.26 -1.74 -1.63
N MET A 262 2.62 -2.83 -1.21
CA MET A 262 2.84 -3.43 0.09
C MET A 262 4.21 -4.10 0.20
N THR A 263 4.65 -4.81 -0.85
CA THR A 263 5.95 -5.51 -0.85
C THR A 263 7.15 -4.59 -1.15
N SER A 264 6.91 -3.32 -1.48
CA SER A 264 7.97 -2.33 -1.78
C SER A 264 8.91 -2.71 -2.93
N LYS A 265 8.56 -3.70 -3.74
CA LYS A 265 9.34 -4.08 -4.93
C LYS A 265 9.27 -3.03 -6.03
N SER A 266 8.33 -2.07 -5.92
CA SER A 266 8.27 -0.86 -6.76
C SER A 266 7.57 0.24 -5.97
N PRO A 267 8.27 1.29 -5.51
CA PRO A 267 7.64 2.39 -4.77
C PRO A 267 6.81 3.25 -5.72
N VAL A 268 5.52 3.02 -5.74
CA VAL A 268 4.54 3.81 -6.48
C VAL A 268 4.11 5.00 -5.62
N ARG A 269 4.31 6.24 -6.13
CA ARG A 269 3.99 7.47 -5.39
C ARG A 269 2.63 8.08 -5.68
N ALA A 270 1.96 7.65 -6.72
CA ALA A 270 0.62 8.11 -7.07
C ALA A 270 -0.17 6.96 -7.68
N CYS A 271 -1.35 6.71 -7.16
CA CYS A 271 -2.40 5.92 -7.76
C CYS A 271 -3.58 6.86 -7.96
N GLU A 272 -4.18 6.83 -9.11
CA GLU A 272 -5.56 7.26 -9.24
C GLU A 272 -6.40 6.28 -8.41
N ASP A 273 -7.22 6.83 -7.55
CA ASP A 273 -8.11 6.07 -6.68
C ASP A 273 -9.20 5.49 -7.59
N VAL A 274 -9.00 4.23 -8.00
CA VAL A 274 -9.97 3.50 -8.82
C VAL A 274 -11.06 2.95 -7.88
N ASP A 275 -11.67 3.85 -7.11
CA ASP A 275 -12.82 3.54 -6.26
C ASP A 275 -14.14 3.68 -7.04
N ASP A 276 -14.07 3.62 -8.38
CA ASP A 276 -15.26 3.62 -9.22
C ASP A 276 -16.01 2.30 -9.03
N THR A 277 -17.06 2.38 -8.24
CA THR A 277 -18.03 1.29 -8.01
C THR A 277 -19.03 1.16 -9.18
N ALA A 278 -18.85 1.92 -10.25
CA ALA A 278 -19.67 1.89 -11.45
C ALA A 278 -18.79 1.84 -12.70
N LEU A 279 -19.21 1.05 -13.69
CA LEU A 279 -18.60 1.03 -15.01
C LEU A 279 -18.89 2.35 -15.75
N SER A 280 -17.92 2.85 -16.50
CA SER A 280 -18.12 3.97 -17.41
C SER A 280 -18.98 3.55 -18.61
N TYR A 281 -19.54 4.53 -19.31
CA TYR A 281 -20.30 4.28 -20.54
C TYR A 281 -19.47 3.53 -21.59
N ALA A 282 -18.20 3.92 -21.79
CA ALA A 282 -17.32 3.29 -22.76
C ALA A 282 -17.09 1.80 -22.45
N GLU A 283 -16.93 1.46 -21.18
CA GLU A 283 -16.75 0.09 -20.72
C GLU A 283 -17.99 -0.77 -20.92
N ILE A 284 -19.19 -0.24 -20.66
CA ILE A 284 -20.46 -0.93 -20.90
C ILE A 284 -20.68 -1.17 -22.40
N LYS A 285 -20.40 -0.15 -23.23
CA LYS A 285 -20.51 -0.25 -24.70
C LYS A 285 -19.52 -1.29 -25.24
N ALA A 286 -18.31 -1.34 -24.69
CA ALA A 286 -17.29 -2.34 -25.03
C ALA A 286 -17.77 -3.77 -24.82
N LEU A 287 -18.38 -4.00 -23.67
CA LEU A 287 -18.92 -5.31 -23.31
C LEU A 287 -20.08 -5.72 -24.25
N ALA A 288 -20.95 -4.76 -24.58
CA ALA A 288 -22.12 -5.00 -25.44
C ALA A 288 -21.74 -5.28 -26.90
N THR A 289 -20.72 -4.59 -27.45
CA THR A 289 -20.35 -4.72 -28.86
C THR A 289 -19.37 -5.86 -29.14
N GLY A 290 -18.74 -6.43 -28.11
CA GLY A 290 -17.70 -7.45 -28.27
C GLY A 290 -16.47 -6.96 -29.06
N ASN A 291 -16.24 -5.65 -29.13
CA ASN A 291 -15.24 -5.02 -29.97
C ASN A 291 -13.83 -5.25 -29.40
N GLU A 292 -13.01 -6.01 -30.11
CA GLU A 292 -11.62 -6.33 -29.72
C GLU A 292 -10.75 -5.07 -29.54
N TYR A 293 -10.99 -4.00 -30.30
CA TYR A 293 -10.24 -2.74 -30.17
C TYR A 293 -10.47 -2.06 -28.81
N ILE A 294 -11.64 -2.22 -28.24
CA ILE A 294 -11.94 -1.67 -26.91
C ILE A 294 -11.23 -2.48 -25.83
N LYS A 295 -11.16 -3.80 -26.00
CA LYS A 295 -10.38 -4.66 -25.10
C LYS A 295 -8.89 -4.32 -25.17
N GLU A 296 -8.34 -4.20 -26.41
CA GLU A 296 -6.95 -3.76 -26.63
C GLU A 296 -6.68 -2.40 -25.98
N LYS A 297 -7.59 -1.42 -26.14
CA LYS A 297 -7.50 -0.11 -25.50
C LYS A 297 -7.40 -0.21 -23.99
N MET A 298 -8.25 -1.01 -23.35
CA MET A 298 -8.24 -1.19 -21.90
C MET A 298 -6.94 -1.81 -21.38
N ASP A 299 -6.43 -2.83 -22.08
CA ASP A 299 -5.15 -3.45 -21.76
C ASP A 299 -3.98 -2.46 -21.92
N LEU A 300 -4.03 -1.62 -22.97
CA LEU A 300 -3.04 -0.58 -23.19
C LEU A 300 -3.12 0.55 -22.15
N ASP A 301 -4.31 0.98 -21.74
CA ASP A 301 -4.49 1.98 -20.68
C ASP A 301 -3.79 1.54 -19.38
N VAL A 302 -3.97 0.27 -18.99
CA VAL A 302 -3.29 -0.31 -17.82
C VAL A 302 -1.78 -0.35 -18.01
N GLN A 303 -1.30 -0.76 -19.18
CA GLN A 303 0.14 -0.86 -19.47
C GLN A 303 0.80 0.53 -19.52
N VAL A 304 0.16 1.51 -20.15
CA VAL A 304 0.61 2.91 -20.22
C VAL A 304 0.64 3.53 -18.83
N SER A 305 -0.40 3.32 -18.02
CA SER A 305 -0.45 3.80 -16.64
C SER A 305 0.70 3.23 -15.81
N LYS A 306 0.99 1.93 -15.95
CA LYS A 306 2.13 1.27 -15.30
C LYS A 306 3.47 1.86 -15.74
N LEU A 307 3.67 2.10 -17.03
CA LEU A 307 4.91 2.67 -17.58
C LEU A 307 5.08 4.13 -17.16
N LYS A 308 4.02 4.94 -17.18
CA LYS A 308 4.03 6.33 -16.66
C LYS A 308 4.44 6.37 -15.19
N LEU A 309 3.98 5.42 -14.41
CA LEU A 309 4.33 5.29 -13.01
C LEU A 309 5.81 4.92 -12.82
N LEU A 310 6.33 3.96 -13.58
CA LEU A 310 7.76 3.61 -13.57
C LEU A 310 8.62 4.82 -13.97
N LYS A 311 8.19 5.60 -14.97
CA LYS A 311 8.85 6.84 -15.38
C LYS A 311 8.84 7.89 -14.26
N ALA A 312 7.71 8.09 -13.59
CA ALA A 312 7.60 9.01 -12.45
C ALA A 312 8.53 8.61 -11.29
N ASN A 313 8.68 7.31 -11.03
CA ASN A 313 9.60 6.79 -10.02
C ASN A 313 11.07 7.03 -10.41
N HIS A 314 11.43 6.74 -11.65
CA HIS A 314 12.75 7.02 -12.19
C HIS A 314 13.08 8.52 -12.08
N THR A 315 12.19 9.39 -12.53
CA THR A 315 12.35 10.85 -12.41
C THR A 315 12.52 11.30 -10.96
N SER A 316 11.79 10.69 -10.02
CA SER A 316 11.93 10.98 -8.59
C SER A 316 13.29 10.53 -8.02
N GLN A 317 13.84 9.41 -8.51
CA GLN A 317 15.19 8.96 -8.13
C GLN A 317 16.26 9.91 -8.69
N ILE A 318 16.12 10.35 -9.93
CA ILE A 318 17.01 11.34 -10.55
C ILE A 318 17.01 12.64 -9.72
N TYR A 319 15.87 13.21 -9.38
CA TYR A 319 15.81 14.42 -8.53
C TYR A 319 16.45 14.24 -7.15
N ARG A 320 16.38 13.04 -6.56
CA ARG A 320 17.10 12.76 -5.31
C ARG A 320 18.60 12.74 -5.51
N LEU A 321 19.07 12.08 -6.55
CA LEU A 321 20.50 12.03 -6.89
C LEU A 321 21.02 13.44 -7.20
N GLU A 322 20.30 14.26 -7.95
CA GLU A 322 20.65 15.66 -8.20
C GLU A 322 20.75 16.46 -6.90
N SER A 323 19.80 16.30 -5.99
CA SER A 323 19.86 16.96 -4.68
C SER A 323 21.05 16.48 -3.85
N ASP A 324 21.37 15.19 -3.89
CA ASP A 324 22.54 14.62 -3.20
C ASP A 324 23.86 15.12 -3.81
N ILE A 325 23.94 15.19 -5.14
CA ILE A 325 25.08 15.75 -5.88
C ILE A 325 25.29 17.22 -5.53
N ALA A 326 24.20 18.00 -5.50
CA ALA A 326 24.29 19.43 -5.26
C ALA A 326 24.53 19.81 -3.79
N LYS A 327 24.05 19.00 -2.82
CA LYS A 327 24.05 19.39 -1.40
C LYS A 327 24.81 18.43 -0.51
N ARG A 328 24.47 17.12 -0.55
CA ARG A 328 24.98 16.15 0.42
C ARG A 328 26.45 15.81 0.18
N TYR A 329 26.82 15.41 -1.03
CA TYR A 329 28.19 15.00 -1.32
C TYR A 329 29.22 16.12 -1.14
N PRO A 330 28.99 17.38 -1.61
CA PRO A 330 29.95 18.48 -1.40
C PRO A 330 30.20 18.75 0.07
N VAL A 331 29.16 18.74 0.90
CA VAL A 331 29.26 18.97 2.36
C VAL A 331 30.04 17.83 3.02
N GLN A 332 29.75 16.56 2.66
CA GLN A 332 30.47 15.41 3.20
C GLN A 332 31.96 15.43 2.82
N ILE A 333 32.25 15.71 1.56
CA ILE A 333 33.63 15.79 1.04
C ILE A 333 34.39 16.92 1.73
N ALA A 334 33.78 18.08 1.91
CA ALA A 334 34.40 19.22 2.60
C ALA A 334 34.71 18.86 4.07
N ALA A 335 33.75 18.28 4.78
CA ALA A 335 33.93 17.87 6.18
C ALA A 335 35.02 16.78 6.32
N LEU A 336 35.06 15.79 5.41
CA LEU A 336 36.09 14.77 5.41
C LEU A 336 37.48 15.35 5.13
N LYS A 337 37.60 16.27 4.16
CA LYS A 337 38.87 16.95 3.86
C LYS A 337 39.37 17.77 5.05
N GLU A 338 38.50 18.52 5.70
CA GLU A 338 38.82 19.28 6.92
C GLU A 338 39.30 18.36 8.06
N LYS A 339 38.56 17.25 8.26
CA LYS A 339 38.92 16.25 9.25
C LYS A 339 40.26 15.59 8.95
N ILE A 340 40.54 15.22 7.69
CA ILE A 340 41.82 14.65 7.26
C ILE A 340 42.95 15.65 7.50
N ALA A 341 42.75 16.93 7.15
CA ALA A 341 43.76 17.96 7.39
C ALA A 341 44.10 18.11 8.89
N GLY A 342 43.08 18.10 9.74
CA GLY A 342 43.28 18.12 11.19
C GLY A 342 43.99 16.88 11.72
N MET A 343 43.56 15.69 11.25
CA MET A 343 44.15 14.42 11.68
C MET A 343 45.58 14.25 11.21
N ARG A 344 45.97 14.79 10.05
CA ARG A 344 47.40 14.78 9.61
C ARG A 344 48.28 15.55 10.57
N VAL A 345 47.86 16.73 11.02
CA VAL A 345 48.61 17.52 12.02
C VAL A 345 48.76 16.72 13.33
N ASP A 346 47.65 16.13 13.81
CA ASP A 346 47.68 15.33 15.02
C ASP A 346 48.56 14.06 14.89
N ALA A 347 48.52 13.41 13.71
CA ALA A 347 49.36 12.22 13.43
C ALA A 347 50.84 12.60 13.38
N ASP A 348 51.22 13.75 12.83
CA ASP A 348 52.60 14.21 12.77
C ASP A 348 53.14 14.53 14.18
N VAL A 349 52.30 15.11 15.07
CA VAL A 349 52.68 15.28 16.48
C VAL A 349 52.94 13.94 17.15
N VAL A 350 52.04 12.94 16.94
CA VAL A 350 52.18 11.62 17.56
C VAL A 350 53.40 10.85 17.03
N LYS A 351 53.78 10.98 15.75
CA LYS A 351 54.99 10.35 15.18
C LYS A 351 56.28 10.81 15.86
N GLY A 352 56.31 12.02 16.41
CA GLY A 352 57.44 12.59 17.14
C GLY A 352 57.54 12.18 18.61
N ILE A 353 56.58 11.34 19.09
CA ILE A 353 56.45 10.96 20.51
C ILE A 353 56.68 9.46 20.67
N ASP A 354 57.56 9.06 21.54
CA ASP A 354 57.65 7.67 22.02
C ASP A 354 56.65 7.47 23.18
N LEU A 355 55.46 6.96 22.86
CA LEU A 355 54.39 6.70 23.84
C LEU A 355 54.73 5.53 24.79
N GLN A 356 55.79 4.74 24.49
CA GLN A 356 56.26 3.62 25.34
C GLN A 356 57.38 4.02 26.29
N ASP A 357 57.97 5.18 26.08
CA ASP A 357 58.99 5.69 27.00
C ASP A 357 58.38 5.94 28.40
N ASN A 358 58.88 5.18 29.37
CA ASN A 358 58.44 5.29 30.76
C ASN A 358 59.31 6.29 31.56
N ASP A 359 60.54 6.52 31.10
CA ASP A 359 61.50 7.35 31.81
C ASP A 359 61.27 8.84 31.63
N HIS A 360 60.64 9.23 30.51
CA HIS A 360 60.28 10.61 30.19
C HIS A 360 58.77 10.89 30.18
N PHE A 361 57.99 10.09 30.93
CA PHE A 361 56.55 10.34 31.04
C PHE A 361 56.29 11.66 31.73
N ALA A 362 55.46 12.54 31.10
CA ALA A 362 55.07 13.82 31.66
C ALA A 362 53.62 14.13 31.23
N MET A 363 52.71 14.28 32.19
CA MET A 363 51.30 14.62 31.97
C MET A 363 50.86 15.72 32.94
N THR A 364 50.17 16.72 32.44
CA THR A 364 49.59 17.78 33.27
C THR A 364 48.14 17.44 33.60
N VAL A 365 47.78 17.40 34.88
CA VAL A 365 46.39 17.19 35.34
C VAL A 365 46.03 18.24 36.39
N GLY A 366 44.93 18.97 36.20
CA GLY A 366 44.50 20.02 37.12
C GLY A 366 45.55 21.13 37.32
N GLY A 367 46.41 21.36 36.31
CA GLY A 367 47.48 22.37 36.36
C GLY A 367 48.77 21.87 37.05
N LYS A 368 48.85 20.62 37.57
CA LYS A 368 50.02 20.01 38.17
C LYS A 368 50.67 19.01 37.22
N LEU A 369 51.99 19.06 37.07
CA LEU A 369 52.77 18.12 36.28
C LEU A 369 53.02 16.83 37.08
N TYR A 370 52.78 15.66 36.45
CA TYR A 370 53.02 14.33 36.97
C TYR A 370 54.02 13.62 36.05
N THR A 371 55.02 13.01 36.64
CA THR A 371 56.05 12.19 35.94
C THR A 371 55.88 10.70 36.17
N ASP A 372 55.00 10.32 37.07
CA ASP A 372 54.64 8.92 37.32
C ASP A 372 53.25 8.59 36.73
N LYS A 373 53.16 7.52 35.95
CA LYS A 373 51.95 7.08 35.26
C LYS A 373 50.80 6.73 36.22
N LYS A 374 51.13 6.16 37.40
CA LYS A 374 50.13 5.76 38.37
C LYS A 374 49.54 6.96 39.09
N GLU A 375 50.41 7.92 39.49
CA GLU A 375 49.97 9.17 40.11
C GLU A 375 49.13 10.02 39.15
N ALA A 376 49.57 10.14 37.88
CA ALA A 376 48.83 10.80 36.83
C ALA A 376 47.44 10.18 36.60
N GLY A 377 47.38 8.83 36.58
CA GLY A 377 46.11 8.11 36.40
C GLY A 377 45.13 8.35 37.58
N VAL A 378 45.63 8.38 38.82
CA VAL A 378 44.84 8.72 40.01
C VAL A 378 44.33 10.14 39.94
N ALA A 379 45.19 11.09 39.55
CA ALA A 379 44.82 12.49 39.39
C ALA A 379 43.73 12.70 38.29
N LEU A 380 43.90 12.02 37.15
CA LEU A 380 42.91 12.03 36.06
C LEU A 380 41.54 11.53 36.51
N LEU A 381 41.51 10.38 37.21
CA LEU A 381 40.26 9.80 37.71
C LEU A 381 39.61 10.68 38.76
N SER A 382 40.39 11.30 39.63
CA SER A 382 39.91 12.29 40.63
C SER A 382 39.33 13.53 39.96
N ALA A 383 40.04 14.09 38.96
CA ALA A 383 39.57 15.25 38.20
C ALA A 383 38.28 14.96 37.43
N ALA A 384 38.19 13.79 36.77
CA ALA A 384 36.96 13.34 36.07
C ALA A 384 35.80 13.13 37.05
N SER A 385 36.05 12.58 38.23
CA SER A 385 35.05 12.34 39.27
C SER A 385 34.50 13.68 39.85
N GLY A 386 35.33 14.70 39.94
CA GLY A 386 34.94 16.04 40.37
C GLY A 386 33.96 16.72 39.44
N LEU A 387 33.95 16.37 38.14
CA LEU A 387 33.01 16.89 37.14
C LEU A 387 31.61 16.27 37.23
N LYS A 388 31.42 15.16 37.95
CA LYS A 388 30.11 14.52 38.13
C LYS A 388 29.05 15.44 38.72
N SER A 389 29.47 16.37 39.58
CA SER A 389 28.59 17.37 40.25
C SER A 389 28.30 18.58 39.41
N VAL A 390 29.01 18.84 38.32
CA VAL A 390 28.98 20.14 37.58
C VAL A 390 28.30 20.02 36.22
N LYS A 391 27.65 18.95 35.82
CA LYS A 391 26.92 18.79 34.55
C LYS A 391 27.58 19.41 33.28
N SER A 392 28.88 19.66 33.27
CA SER A 392 29.61 20.28 32.16
C SER A 392 30.86 19.49 31.83
N ALA A 393 31.14 19.34 30.53
CA ALA A 393 32.43 18.86 30.05
C ALA A 393 33.50 19.89 30.44
N GLY A 394 34.57 19.46 31.11
CA GLY A 394 35.68 20.31 31.55
C GLY A 394 37.03 19.76 31.10
N GLN A 395 37.96 20.70 30.79
CA GLN A 395 39.36 20.31 30.57
C GLN A 395 39.95 19.89 31.91
N ILE A 396 40.50 18.68 31.97
CA ILE A 396 41.07 18.07 33.19
C ILE A 396 42.59 17.97 33.13
N GLY A 397 43.19 18.07 31.93
CA GLY A 397 44.61 17.97 31.77
C GLY A 397 45.12 18.19 30.36
N GLU A 398 46.41 17.93 30.16
CA GLU A 398 47.09 18.00 28.86
C GLU A 398 48.15 16.90 28.81
N TYR A 399 48.32 16.28 27.64
CA TYR A 399 49.30 15.26 27.40
C TYR A 399 49.88 15.37 25.99
N HIS A 400 51.17 15.60 25.86
CA HIS A 400 51.89 15.78 24.59
C HIS A 400 51.24 16.80 23.63
N GLY A 401 50.73 17.93 24.18
CA GLY A 401 50.05 18.95 23.37
C GLY A 401 48.60 18.65 23.08
N PHE A 402 48.05 17.51 23.52
CA PHE A 402 46.64 17.20 23.43
C PHE A 402 45.92 17.57 24.73
N ALA A 403 44.87 18.40 24.60
CA ALA A 403 44.04 18.72 25.76
C ALA A 403 43.11 17.53 26.10
N LEU A 404 43.04 17.21 27.40
CA LEU A 404 42.22 16.14 27.94
C LEU A 404 40.97 16.74 28.59
N SER A 405 39.78 16.41 28.13
CA SER A 405 38.52 16.80 28.75
C SER A 405 37.67 15.57 29.07
N SER A 406 36.88 15.68 30.14
CA SER A 406 36.00 14.58 30.54
C SER A 406 34.56 15.04 30.63
N GLU A 407 33.64 14.16 30.26
CA GLU A 407 32.20 14.33 30.36
C GLU A 407 31.60 13.10 31.04
N TYR A 408 30.66 13.29 31.96
CA TYR A 408 29.95 12.20 32.60
C TYR A 408 28.62 11.95 31.93
N ASN A 409 28.39 10.74 31.47
CA ASN A 409 27.11 10.32 30.90
C ASN A 409 26.23 9.70 32.00
N PHE A 410 25.16 10.39 32.38
CA PHE A 410 24.24 9.94 33.43
C PHE A 410 23.42 8.70 33.04
N LEU A 411 23.17 8.48 31.74
CA LEU A 411 22.38 7.33 31.25
C LEU A 411 23.16 6.03 31.32
N SER A 412 24.43 6.06 30.94
CA SER A 412 25.31 4.88 30.95
C SER A 412 26.14 4.74 32.22
N ASN A 413 26.12 5.74 33.11
CA ASN A 413 26.95 5.82 34.33
C ASN A 413 28.44 5.67 34.03
N THR A 414 28.90 6.22 32.89
CA THR A 414 30.27 6.15 32.41
C THR A 414 30.86 7.55 32.18
N TYR A 415 32.20 7.63 32.29
CA TYR A 415 32.93 8.83 31.89
C TYR A 415 33.44 8.66 30.47
N THR A 416 33.23 9.66 29.63
CA THR A 416 33.83 9.76 28.30
C THR A 416 34.93 10.78 28.34
N MET A 417 36.15 10.40 27.98
CA MET A 417 37.26 11.33 27.82
C MET A 417 37.40 11.71 26.35
N THR A 418 37.59 12.97 26.10
CA THR A 418 37.91 13.52 24.79
C THR A 418 39.33 14.04 24.78
N ILE A 419 40.17 13.42 23.93
CA ILE A 419 41.52 13.87 23.63
C ILE A 419 41.41 14.84 22.46
N LYS A 420 41.75 16.10 22.65
CA LYS A 420 41.58 17.17 21.70
C LYS A 420 42.91 17.71 21.22
N GLY A 421 43.24 17.42 19.97
CA GLY A 421 44.27 18.09 19.18
C GLY A 421 43.62 19.09 18.20
N LYS A 422 43.99 18.98 16.93
CA LYS A 422 43.19 19.63 15.84
C LYS A 422 41.88 18.90 15.64
N CYS A 423 41.87 17.57 15.83
CA CYS A 423 40.66 16.77 15.89
C CYS A 423 40.34 16.32 17.33
N SER A 424 39.17 15.74 17.51
CA SER A 424 38.72 15.22 18.81
C SER A 424 38.59 13.70 18.76
N TYR A 425 39.22 13.00 19.71
CA TYR A 425 39.22 11.55 19.83
C TYR A 425 38.56 11.15 21.14
N LYS A 426 37.41 10.49 21.07
CA LYS A 426 36.65 10.06 22.25
C LYS A 426 37.06 8.64 22.66
N ILE A 427 37.27 8.42 23.98
CA ILE A 427 37.52 7.14 24.59
C ILE A 427 36.66 6.95 25.83
N GLU A 428 36.29 5.72 26.16
CA GLU A 428 35.63 5.41 27.42
C GLU A 428 36.67 5.40 28.56
N PHE A 429 36.32 6.00 29.67
CA PHE A 429 37.17 6.12 30.84
C PHE A 429 36.75 5.07 31.88
N GLY A 430 37.66 4.17 32.25
CA GLY A 430 37.38 3.08 33.18
C GLY A 430 37.74 3.42 34.64
N LYS A 431 37.55 2.45 35.53
CA LYS A 431 37.89 2.57 36.95
C LYS A 431 39.39 2.33 37.23
N ASP A 432 40.08 1.67 36.30
CA ASP A 432 41.51 1.39 36.42
C ASP A 432 42.37 2.59 36.01
N THR A 433 43.17 3.08 36.91
CA THR A 433 44.01 4.29 36.74
C THR A 433 45.07 4.11 35.65
N LEU A 434 45.82 3.00 35.67
CA LEU A 434 46.82 2.72 34.65
C LEU A 434 46.21 2.34 33.31
N GLY A 435 45.09 1.60 33.33
CA GLY A 435 44.32 1.28 32.13
C GLY A 435 43.79 2.52 31.40
N ASN A 436 43.51 3.61 32.08
CA ASN A 436 43.12 4.86 31.46
C ASN A 436 44.26 5.54 30.71
N ILE A 437 45.49 5.53 31.28
CA ILE A 437 46.68 6.01 30.58
C ILE A 437 46.92 5.17 29.32
N GLN A 438 46.82 3.84 29.45
CA GLN A 438 46.96 2.94 28.28
C GLN A 438 45.89 3.19 27.19
N ARG A 439 44.66 3.49 27.59
CA ARG A 439 43.60 3.87 26.59
C ARG A 439 43.93 5.16 25.86
N ILE A 440 44.53 6.15 26.57
CA ILE A 440 45.01 7.38 25.93
C ILE A 440 46.14 7.05 24.94
N HIS A 441 47.14 6.25 25.33
CA HIS A 441 48.23 5.84 24.44
C HIS A 441 47.69 5.11 23.20
N ASN A 442 46.80 4.12 23.42
CA ASN A 442 46.19 3.36 22.31
C ASN A 442 45.39 4.29 21.35
N ALA A 443 44.69 5.29 21.90
CA ALA A 443 43.91 6.24 21.08
C ALA A 443 44.84 7.14 20.25
N LEU A 444 45.95 7.62 20.83
CA LEU A 444 46.96 8.40 20.11
C LEU A 444 47.66 7.56 19.03
N SER A 445 48.13 6.34 19.38
CA SER A 445 48.74 5.42 18.42
C SER A 445 47.83 5.03 17.27
N ALA A 446 46.49 5.02 17.49
CA ALA A 446 45.52 4.69 16.48
C ALA A 446 45.20 5.85 15.50
N ILE A 447 45.75 7.08 15.74
CA ILE A 447 45.43 8.25 14.89
C ILE A 447 45.86 8.02 13.43
N GLY A 448 47.05 7.43 13.22
CA GLY A 448 47.56 7.11 11.87
C GLY A 448 46.58 6.20 11.11
N LYS A 449 46.15 5.11 11.72
CA LYS A 449 45.19 4.17 11.10
C LYS A 449 43.82 4.84 10.85
N LYS A 450 43.35 5.64 11.81
CA LYS A 450 42.07 6.41 11.61
C LYS A 450 42.18 7.42 10.50
N LEU A 451 43.36 7.98 10.26
CA LEU A 451 43.60 8.88 9.11
C LEU A 451 43.46 8.11 7.80
N GLU A 452 44.11 6.94 7.68
CA GLU A 452 44.00 6.07 6.49
C GLU A 452 42.54 5.66 6.23
N ASP A 453 41.82 5.21 7.28
CA ASP A 453 40.39 4.86 7.17
C ASP A 453 39.53 6.05 6.72
N THR A 454 39.86 7.27 7.16
CA THR A 454 39.14 8.50 6.77
C THR A 454 39.47 8.92 5.34
N GLU A 455 40.70 8.72 4.88
CA GLU A 455 41.12 8.95 3.49
C GLU A 455 40.44 7.95 2.55
N GLN A 456 40.36 6.68 2.89
CA GLN A 456 39.59 5.68 2.16
C GLN A 456 38.09 6.01 2.08
N ASN A 457 37.53 6.51 3.17
CA ASN A 457 36.13 6.95 3.18
C ASN A 457 35.92 8.15 2.23
N LEU A 458 36.85 9.11 2.18
CA LEU A 458 36.79 10.22 1.25
C LEU A 458 36.80 9.73 -0.21
N GLU A 459 37.67 8.78 -0.55
CA GLU A 459 37.75 8.19 -1.88
C GLU A 459 36.42 7.47 -2.24
N THR A 460 35.86 6.71 -1.30
CA THR A 460 34.56 6.04 -1.47
C THR A 460 33.44 7.04 -1.75
N VAL A 461 33.37 8.14 -0.99
CA VAL A 461 32.34 9.18 -1.20
C VAL A 461 32.52 9.90 -2.55
N GLN A 462 33.76 10.13 -2.98
CA GLN A 462 34.05 10.71 -4.29
C GLN A 462 33.66 9.77 -5.43
N GLN A 463 33.89 8.46 -5.29
CA GLN A 463 33.46 7.48 -6.27
C GLN A 463 31.92 7.38 -6.32
N GLN A 464 31.24 7.43 -5.17
CA GLN A 464 29.77 7.47 -5.12
C GLN A 464 29.21 8.72 -5.82
N LEU A 465 29.84 9.89 -5.66
CA LEU A 465 29.48 11.11 -6.37
C LEU A 465 29.61 10.94 -7.88
N LYS A 466 30.72 10.36 -8.34
CA LYS A 466 30.93 10.10 -9.77
C LYS A 466 29.87 9.15 -10.35
N THR A 467 29.60 8.05 -9.66
CA THR A 467 28.56 7.10 -10.07
C THR A 467 27.17 7.76 -10.08
N ALA A 468 26.85 8.60 -9.10
CA ALA A 468 25.59 9.34 -9.05
C ALA A 468 25.47 10.31 -10.24
N GLN A 469 26.57 11.01 -10.63
CA GLN A 469 26.60 11.91 -11.79
C GLN A 469 26.39 11.16 -13.13
N GLU A 470 26.93 9.95 -13.25
CA GLU A 470 26.72 9.10 -14.42
C GLU A 470 25.28 8.57 -14.48
N GLU A 471 24.70 8.21 -13.34
CA GLU A 471 23.32 7.67 -13.26
C GLU A 471 22.26 8.72 -13.60
N VAL A 472 22.46 9.98 -13.19
CA VAL A 472 21.55 11.10 -13.52
C VAL A 472 21.43 11.34 -15.02
N GLN A 473 22.46 11.02 -15.80
CA GLN A 473 22.46 11.23 -17.27
C GLN A 473 21.74 10.12 -18.04
N LYS A 474 21.36 9.01 -17.37
CA LYS A 474 20.71 7.89 -18.05
C LYS A 474 19.22 8.20 -18.27
N PRO A 475 18.73 8.07 -19.52
CA PRO A 475 17.31 8.21 -19.82
C PRO A 475 16.51 7.08 -19.20
N PHE A 476 15.19 7.26 -19.08
CA PHE A 476 14.31 6.21 -18.62
C PHE A 476 14.40 4.98 -19.54
N PRO A 477 14.72 3.77 -19.02
CA PRO A 477 15.03 2.61 -19.87
C PRO A 477 13.86 2.11 -20.73
N LYS A 478 12.62 2.47 -20.36
CA LYS A 478 11.39 2.06 -21.07
C LYS A 478 10.69 3.22 -21.76
N GLU A 479 11.42 4.29 -22.10
CA GLU A 479 10.83 5.45 -22.78
C GLU A 479 10.25 5.10 -24.15
N ALA A 480 10.95 4.27 -24.92
CA ALA A 480 10.50 3.82 -26.23
C ALA A 480 9.21 2.97 -26.13
N GLU A 481 9.16 2.02 -25.19
CA GLU A 481 7.98 1.19 -24.94
C GLU A 481 6.77 2.06 -24.53
N LEU A 482 7.00 3.05 -23.68
CA LEU A 482 5.94 3.99 -23.27
C LEU A 482 5.42 4.80 -24.45
N SER A 483 6.30 5.32 -25.29
CA SER A 483 5.94 6.12 -26.46
C SER A 483 5.13 5.31 -27.47
N GLU A 484 5.57 4.10 -27.81
CA GLU A 484 4.87 3.20 -28.74
C GLU A 484 3.45 2.87 -28.25
N LYS A 485 3.31 2.50 -26.97
CA LYS A 485 2.01 2.17 -26.40
C LYS A 485 1.08 3.38 -26.28
N MET A 486 1.63 4.57 -26.01
CA MET A 486 0.84 5.81 -26.01
C MET A 486 0.35 6.18 -27.41
N GLU A 487 1.18 5.99 -28.43
CA GLU A 487 0.80 6.23 -29.84
C GLU A 487 -0.31 5.26 -30.25
N ARG A 488 -0.17 3.97 -29.95
CA ARG A 488 -1.19 2.96 -30.24
C ARG A 488 -2.51 3.25 -29.50
N LEU A 489 -2.43 3.68 -28.25
CA LEU A 489 -3.60 4.09 -27.46
C LEU A 489 -4.30 5.32 -28.09
N ALA A 490 -3.52 6.29 -28.61
CA ALA A 490 -4.08 7.44 -29.30
C ALA A 490 -4.76 7.04 -30.63
N GLU A 491 -4.21 6.09 -31.39
CA GLU A 491 -4.83 5.54 -32.59
C GLU A 491 -6.17 4.85 -32.27
N LEU A 492 -6.18 3.99 -31.25
CA LEU A 492 -7.41 3.31 -30.81
C LEU A 492 -8.49 4.29 -30.34
N ASN A 493 -8.10 5.34 -29.60
CA ASN A 493 -9.01 6.40 -29.21
C ASN A 493 -9.60 7.15 -30.43
N ALA A 494 -8.76 7.42 -31.46
CA ALA A 494 -9.22 8.07 -32.67
C ALA A 494 -10.17 7.16 -33.47
N MET A 495 -9.88 5.86 -33.60
CA MET A 495 -10.76 4.89 -34.26
C MET A 495 -12.12 4.77 -33.55
N LEU A 496 -12.11 4.63 -32.22
CA LEU A 496 -13.33 4.51 -31.42
C LEU A 496 -14.18 5.80 -31.41
N ASN A 497 -13.52 6.97 -31.45
CA ASN A 497 -14.24 8.25 -31.59
C ASN A 497 -14.76 8.49 -33.01
N MET A 498 -14.15 7.90 -34.05
CA MET A 498 -14.68 7.97 -35.42
C MET A 498 -15.90 7.06 -35.59
N ASP A 499 -15.93 5.90 -34.94
CA ASP A 499 -17.12 5.03 -34.91
C ASP A 499 -18.31 5.71 -34.18
N GLU A 500 -18.04 6.47 -33.12
CA GLU A 500 -19.06 7.28 -32.44
C GLU A 500 -19.62 8.38 -33.35
N LYS A 501 -18.82 9.03 -34.18
CA LYS A 501 -19.27 10.05 -35.15
C LYS A 501 -19.93 9.46 -36.40
N GLY A 502 -19.60 8.23 -36.76
CA GLY A 502 -20.22 7.50 -37.89
C GLY A 502 -21.68 7.11 -37.59
N GLY A 503 -22.00 6.83 -36.32
CA GLY A 503 -23.37 6.55 -35.88
C GLY A 503 -24.30 7.78 -35.84
N GLU A 504 -23.73 8.95 -35.56
CA GLU A 504 -24.50 10.21 -35.55
C GLU A 504 -24.82 10.75 -36.96
N ASN A 505 -24.03 10.38 -37.98
CA ASN A 505 -24.26 10.87 -39.38
C ASN A 505 -25.27 10.05 -40.19
N LEU A 506 -25.79 8.93 -39.67
CA LEU A 506 -26.82 8.13 -40.37
C LEU A 506 -28.27 8.55 -40.04
N LEU A 507 -28.47 9.52 -39.12
CA LEU A 507 -29.79 10.04 -38.77
C LEU A 507 -30.00 11.52 -39.17
N ALA A 508 -29.07 12.12 -39.91
CA ALA A 508 -29.15 13.54 -40.32
C ALA A 508 -29.11 13.74 -41.84
N ASP A 509 -29.93 12.98 -42.59
CA ASP A 509 -30.20 13.31 -43.97
C ASP A 509 -31.69 13.12 -44.33
N GLU A 510 -32.51 14.04 -43.86
CA GLU A 510 -33.73 14.48 -44.51
C GLU A 510 -34.15 15.86 -43.96
N GLY A 511 -33.96 16.91 -44.79
CA GLY A 511 -34.84 18.06 -44.71
C GLY A 511 -34.27 19.46 -44.50
N ILE A 512 -33.72 20.06 -45.55
CA ILE A 512 -34.00 21.43 -46.05
C ILE A 512 -33.95 22.61 -45.06
N GLY A 513 -33.06 23.58 -45.34
CA GLY A 513 -33.45 24.99 -45.29
C GLY A 513 -32.61 25.94 -44.43
N GLU A 514 -31.75 26.68 -45.15
CA GLU A 514 -31.41 28.10 -44.94
C GLU A 514 -30.88 28.63 -43.58
N ASN A 515 -29.66 29.12 -43.66
CA ASN A 515 -28.99 30.05 -42.74
C ASN A 515 -29.86 31.29 -42.42
N PRO A 516 -29.82 31.88 -41.24
CA PRO A 516 -29.16 33.17 -41.17
C PRO A 516 -28.24 33.36 -39.94
N GLU A 517 -27.13 34.10 -40.17
CA GLU A 517 -26.28 34.76 -39.21
C GLU A 517 -27.08 35.42 -38.06
N VAL A 518 -26.76 35.11 -36.84
CA VAL A 518 -27.12 35.96 -35.70
C VAL A 518 -25.91 36.17 -34.80
N ASN A 519 -25.46 37.41 -34.76
CA ASN A 519 -24.54 38.03 -33.82
C ASN A 519 -24.79 37.57 -32.37
N MET A 520 -23.73 37.13 -31.70
CA MET A 520 -23.75 36.95 -30.26
C MET A 520 -23.21 38.21 -29.56
N PRO A 521 -23.88 38.70 -28.51
CA PRO A 521 -23.40 39.84 -27.70
C PRO A 521 -22.31 39.41 -26.72
N GLU A 522 -21.34 40.29 -26.53
CA GLU A 522 -20.10 40.18 -25.69
C GLU A 522 -20.32 40.11 -24.15
N GLU A 523 -21.46 39.75 -23.63
CA GLU A 523 -21.71 39.85 -22.16
C GLU A 523 -21.68 38.52 -21.38
N ARG A 524 -21.08 37.45 -21.91
CA ARG A 524 -20.99 36.16 -21.18
C ARG A 524 -19.59 35.67 -20.83
N GLN A 525 -18.54 36.47 -20.99
CA GLN A 525 -17.18 36.08 -20.62
C GLN A 525 -16.80 36.38 -19.16
N ASP A 526 -17.53 37.24 -18.44
CA ASP A 526 -17.17 37.66 -17.06
C ASP A 526 -17.82 36.85 -15.94
N ARG A 527 -18.54 35.76 -16.22
CA ARG A 527 -19.15 34.93 -15.16
C ARG A 527 -18.52 33.57 -14.92
N ILE A 528 -17.42 33.23 -15.58
CA ILE A 528 -16.68 31.96 -15.36
C ILE A 528 -15.41 32.15 -14.53
N ALA A 529 -14.98 33.39 -14.28
CA ALA A 529 -13.77 33.68 -13.51
C ALA A 529 -13.97 33.70 -11.97
N ASP A 530 -15.21 33.71 -11.45
CA ASP A 530 -15.50 33.93 -10.02
C ASP A 530 -15.88 32.68 -9.20
N SER A 531 -15.70 31.47 -9.71
CA SER A 531 -16.10 30.26 -8.96
C SER A 531 -14.98 29.32 -8.54
N VAL A 532 -13.71 29.75 -8.52
CA VAL A 532 -12.59 28.92 -8.03
C VAL A 532 -11.74 29.68 -7.00
N HIS A 533 -12.36 30.10 -5.91
CA HIS A 533 -11.66 30.29 -4.64
C HIS A 533 -12.16 29.22 -3.65
N LYS A 534 -11.60 28.01 -3.74
CA LYS A 534 -11.64 27.03 -2.64
C LYS A 534 -10.76 27.60 -1.52
N THR A 535 -11.38 28.14 -0.49
CA THR A 535 -10.73 28.52 0.77
C THR A 535 -9.83 27.39 1.26
N SER A 536 -8.57 27.69 1.53
CA SER A 536 -7.57 26.77 2.03
C SER A 536 -8.05 26.08 3.31
N ILE A 537 -7.75 24.78 3.49
CA ILE A 537 -8.05 24.02 4.73
C ILE A 537 -7.48 24.75 5.97
N LEU A 538 -6.39 25.47 5.82
CA LEU A 538 -5.80 26.31 6.87
C LEU A 538 -6.66 27.52 7.25
N GLU A 539 -7.40 28.09 6.32
CA GLU A 539 -8.34 29.18 6.62
C GLU A 539 -9.59 28.65 7.33
N ARG A 540 -10.11 27.51 6.92
CA ARG A 540 -11.22 26.83 7.64
C ARG A 540 -10.85 26.41 9.05
N LEU A 541 -9.62 25.94 9.27
CA LEU A 541 -9.11 25.62 10.61
C LEU A 541 -8.90 26.86 11.48
N LYS A 542 -8.53 28.00 10.89
CA LYS A 542 -8.43 29.29 11.61
C LYS A 542 -9.82 29.81 12.00
N GLU A 543 -10.80 29.70 11.12
CA GLU A 543 -12.19 30.08 11.41
C GLU A 543 -12.81 29.20 12.49
N GLN A 544 -12.58 27.87 12.47
CA GLN A 544 -13.03 26.97 13.53
C GLN A 544 -12.39 27.31 14.88
N LYS A 545 -11.09 27.58 14.95
CA LYS A 545 -10.43 28.01 16.18
C LYS A 545 -10.93 29.35 16.72
N GLN A 546 -11.25 30.30 15.84
CA GLN A 546 -11.86 31.56 16.25
C GLN A 546 -13.29 31.39 16.79
N GLN A 547 -14.08 30.49 16.18
CA GLN A 547 -15.43 30.16 16.66
C GLN A 547 -15.41 29.43 18.01
N GLU A 548 -14.45 28.54 18.24
CA GLU A 548 -14.27 27.87 19.55
C GLU A 548 -13.84 28.87 20.65
N GLN A 549 -12.91 29.77 20.37
CA GLN A 549 -12.51 30.82 21.32
C GLN A 549 -13.65 31.77 21.65
N THR A 550 -14.52 32.07 20.71
CA THR A 550 -15.69 32.94 20.94
C THR A 550 -16.75 32.24 21.76
N ARG A 551 -16.90 30.90 21.63
CA ARG A 551 -17.80 30.08 22.46
C ARG A 551 -17.31 29.91 23.90
N GLU A 552 -16.01 29.75 24.11
CA GLU A 552 -15.43 29.67 25.46
C GLU A 552 -15.52 31.00 26.22
N THR A 553 -15.48 32.16 25.52
CA THR A 553 -15.62 33.47 26.14
C THR A 553 -17.06 33.79 26.56
N GLN A 554 -18.06 33.16 25.94
CA GLN A 554 -19.49 33.31 26.26
C GLN A 554 -19.99 32.38 27.38
N GLN A 555 -19.21 31.42 27.86
CA GLN A 555 -19.63 30.42 28.85
C GLN A 555 -19.01 30.63 30.26
N LYS A 556 -18.47 31.83 30.57
CA LYS A 556 -18.06 32.11 31.95
C LYS A 556 -19.29 32.49 32.80
N PRO A 557 -19.64 31.70 33.85
CA PRO A 557 -20.78 32.00 34.70
C PRO A 557 -20.49 33.20 35.57
N LYS A 558 -21.44 34.15 35.66
CA LYS A 558 -21.45 35.25 36.63
C LYS A 558 -21.51 34.66 38.03
N LYS A 559 -20.50 34.93 38.86
CA LYS A 559 -20.53 34.71 40.31
C LYS A 559 -21.66 35.50 40.94
N LYS A 560 -22.62 34.86 41.54
CA LYS A 560 -23.57 35.46 42.49
C LYS A 560 -22.86 35.71 43.81
N HIS A 561 -22.89 36.98 44.25
CA HIS A 561 -22.73 37.36 45.64
C HIS A 561 -23.96 36.84 46.44
N GLU A 562 -23.71 36.07 47.46
CA GLU A 562 -24.66 35.93 48.59
C GLU A 562 -23.98 36.47 49.84
N GLN A 563 -24.63 37.49 50.37
CA GLN A 563 -24.42 38.02 51.72
C GLN A 563 -25.15 37.15 52.73
N GLU A 564 -24.53 37.11 53.87
CA GLU A 564 -24.96 36.69 55.22
C GLU A 564 -26.47 36.66 55.50
N LEU A 565 -26.90 35.57 56.10
CA LEU A 565 -27.50 35.59 57.49
C LEU A 565 -27.52 34.13 58.01
#